data_705e205ecb804f34bb2218562d76a820
#
_entry.id   705e205ecb804f34bb2218562d76a820
#
_cell.length_a   1.000
_cell.length_b   1.000
_cell.length_c   1.000
_cell.angle_alpha   90.00
_cell.angle_beta   90.00
_cell.angle_gamma   90.00
#
_symmetry.space_group_name_H-M   'P 1'
#
loop_
_entity.id
_entity.type
_entity.pdbx_description
1 polymer ?
#
loop_
_entity_poly.entity_id
_entity_poly.type
_entity_poly.pdbx_seq_one_letter_code
_entity_poly.pdbx_strand_id
1 'polypeptide(L)'
;MSENKLSKYYRSPKLYVRIPSQGAFNPDMEQSMSGELAVMAMTGRDETMAKNPDALLNGEAVTSMIKSCVPGIQNPKEIPITDIDTLLIAIKIATNGEEHEVSAKCPKCASEVRGMVNLRDVLPTAKLLEAEYPVKLDTGVTVYVKPYTYSMQTEAALAAFDETKTLQNLSREKDI
;
A
#
# COMPACT_ATOMS: atom_id res chain seq x y z
N MET A 1 13.24 -36.96 -14.95
CA MET A 1 12.82 -35.56 -15.24
C MET A 1 14.02 -34.68 -14.95
N SER A 2 14.53 -33.97 -15.96
CA SER A 2 15.73 -33.12 -15.81
C SER A 2 15.34 -31.89 -14.96
N GLU A 3 15.96 -31.75 -13.81
CA GLU A 3 15.80 -30.60 -12.94
C GLU A 3 16.29 -29.34 -13.68
N ASN A 4 15.42 -28.36 -13.87
CA ASN A 4 15.78 -27.13 -14.56
C ASN A 4 16.81 -26.36 -13.72
N LYS A 5 18.06 -26.33 -14.16
CA LYS A 5 19.18 -25.66 -13.47
C LYS A 5 18.94 -24.17 -13.20
N LEU A 6 17.98 -23.54 -13.91
CA LEU A 6 17.61 -22.15 -13.74
C LEU A 6 16.54 -21.94 -12.66
N SER A 7 15.91 -23.00 -12.13
CA SER A 7 14.85 -22.89 -11.12
C SER A 7 15.29 -22.13 -9.86
N LYS A 8 16.55 -22.24 -9.47
CA LYS A 8 17.14 -21.53 -8.34
C LYS A 8 17.22 -19.99 -8.49
N TYR A 9 17.08 -19.49 -9.72
CA TYR A 9 17.09 -18.05 -10.01
C TYR A 9 15.68 -17.48 -10.17
N TYR A 10 14.64 -18.30 -10.19
CA TYR A 10 13.27 -17.81 -10.22
C TYR A 10 12.87 -17.31 -8.84
N ARG A 11 12.24 -16.13 -8.80
CA ARG A 11 11.60 -15.62 -7.59
C ARG A 11 10.43 -16.56 -7.24
N SER A 12 10.39 -16.98 -5.99
CA SER A 12 9.29 -17.79 -5.45
C SER A 12 8.49 -16.98 -4.44
N PRO A 13 7.19 -17.22 -4.32
CA PRO A 13 6.37 -16.63 -3.28
C PRO A 13 6.94 -16.97 -1.89
N LYS A 14 6.98 -15.98 -1.00
CA LYS A 14 7.40 -16.12 0.38
C LYS A 14 6.22 -16.30 1.34
N LEU A 15 5.08 -15.70 0.97
CA LEU A 15 3.83 -15.86 1.67
C LEU A 15 2.65 -15.66 0.72
N TYR A 16 1.47 -15.98 1.22
CA TYR A 16 0.20 -15.73 0.56
C TYR A 16 -0.65 -14.85 1.45
N VAL A 17 -1.35 -13.87 0.88
CA VAL A 17 -2.16 -12.90 1.61
C VAL A 17 -3.52 -12.71 0.95
N ARG A 18 -4.56 -12.56 1.77
CA ARG A 18 -5.88 -12.14 1.33
C ARG A 18 -6.03 -10.65 1.59
N ILE A 19 -6.41 -9.90 0.55
CA ILE A 19 -6.66 -8.47 0.67
C ILE A 19 -8.08 -8.18 1.17
N PRO A 20 -8.30 -7.05 1.88
CA PRO A 20 -9.60 -6.64 2.41
C PRO A 20 -10.75 -6.61 1.40
N SER A 21 -10.51 -6.14 0.18
CA SER A 21 -11.53 -6.06 -0.87
C SER A 21 -11.87 -7.39 -1.53
N GLN A 22 -11.09 -8.44 -1.31
CA GLN A 22 -11.24 -9.76 -1.94
C GLN A 22 -11.30 -9.69 -3.49
N GLY A 23 -10.75 -8.65 -4.09
CA GLY A 23 -10.74 -8.45 -5.54
C GLY A 23 -11.95 -7.72 -6.12
N ALA A 24 -12.88 -7.24 -5.29
CA ALA A 24 -14.09 -6.56 -5.76
C ALA A 24 -13.81 -5.33 -6.65
N PHE A 25 -12.64 -4.71 -6.52
CA PHE A 25 -12.22 -3.53 -7.29
C PHE A 25 -11.18 -3.83 -8.38
N ASN A 26 -10.79 -5.08 -8.54
CA ASN A 26 -9.80 -5.50 -9.53
C ASN A 26 -10.21 -6.84 -10.16
N PRO A 27 -11.11 -6.81 -11.15
CA PRO A 27 -11.67 -8.01 -11.79
C PRO A 27 -10.61 -8.86 -12.50
N ASP A 28 -9.50 -8.25 -12.93
CA ASP A 28 -8.39 -8.92 -13.63
C ASP A 28 -7.34 -9.51 -12.67
N MET A 29 -7.65 -9.55 -11.37
CA MET A 29 -6.73 -10.03 -10.35
C MET A 29 -6.61 -11.55 -10.38
N GLU A 30 -5.37 -12.04 -10.53
CA GLU A 30 -5.08 -13.47 -10.49
C GLU A 30 -4.89 -13.94 -9.02
N GLN A 31 -5.90 -14.60 -8.48
CA GLN A 31 -5.88 -15.18 -7.14
C GLN A 31 -5.71 -16.71 -7.21
N SER A 32 -5.23 -17.29 -6.11
CA SER A 32 -5.30 -18.73 -5.88
C SER A 32 -6.76 -19.19 -5.70
N MET A 33 -6.99 -20.50 -5.73
CA MET A 33 -8.32 -21.09 -5.43
C MET A 33 -8.84 -20.68 -4.02
N SER A 34 -7.95 -20.34 -3.10
CA SER A 34 -8.30 -19.86 -1.74
C SER A 34 -8.59 -18.36 -1.68
N GLY A 35 -8.50 -17.63 -2.79
CA GLY A 35 -8.67 -16.17 -2.83
C GLY A 35 -7.46 -15.39 -2.27
N GLU A 36 -6.27 -16.00 -2.28
CA GLU A 36 -5.03 -15.42 -1.79
C GLU A 36 -4.11 -15.03 -2.94
N LEU A 37 -3.35 -13.96 -2.73
CA LEU A 37 -2.32 -13.46 -3.63
C LEU A 37 -0.94 -13.95 -3.20
N ALA A 38 -0.16 -14.41 -4.16
CA ALA A 38 1.23 -14.77 -3.95
C ALA A 38 2.09 -13.52 -3.80
N VAL A 39 2.89 -13.43 -2.74
CA VAL A 39 3.76 -12.29 -2.45
C VAL A 39 5.22 -12.72 -2.47
N MET A 40 6.01 -12.00 -3.25
CA MET A 40 7.46 -12.20 -3.42
C MET A 40 8.22 -11.11 -2.65
N ALA A 41 9.47 -11.41 -2.26
CA ALA A 41 10.37 -10.42 -1.69
C ALA A 41 10.72 -9.31 -2.71
N MET A 42 11.01 -8.10 -2.26
CA MET A 42 11.55 -7.01 -3.08
C MET A 42 12.89 -7.40 -3.70
N THR A 43 13.16 -6.82 -4.87
CA THR A 43 14.49 -6.83 -5.48
C THR A 43 15.25 -5.55 -5.12
N GLY A 44 16.57 -5.53 -5.34
CA GLY A 44 17.36 -4.30 -5.14
C GLY A 44 16.89 -3.10 -5.98
N ARG A 45 16.25 -3.38 -7.15
CA ARG A 45 15.60 -2.35 -7.96
C ARG A 45 14.37 -1.76 -7.25
N ASP A 46 13.53 -2.60 -6.66
CA ASP A 46 12.35 -2.18 -5.91
C ASP A 46 12.75 -1.33 -4.70
N GLU A 47 13.80 -1.75 -3.97
CA GLU A 47 14.34 -0.99 -2.84
C GLU A 47 14.90 0.38 -3.25
N THR A 48 15.56 0.46 -4.40
CA THR A 48 16.08 1.73 -4.93
C THR A 48 14.94 2.66 -5.32
N MET A 49 13.90 2.14 -5.97
CA MET A 49 12.71 2.91 -6.35
C MET A 49 11.98 3.44 -5.10
N ALA A 50 11.87 2.61 -4.05
CA ALA A 50 11.24 3.00 -2.78
C ALA A 50 11.98 4.12 -2.03
N LYS A 51 13.23 4.44 -2.39
CA LYS A 51 14.01 5.54 -1.82
C LYS A 51 13.95 6.83 -2.65
N ASN A 52 13.32 6.80 -3.82
CA ASN A 52 13.18 7.97 -4.68
C ASN A 52 11.99 8.83 -4.22
N PRO A 53 12.21 10.09 -3.74
CA PRO A 53 11.14 10.95 -3.24
C PRO A 53 10.09 11.28 -4.30
N ASP A 54 10.48 11.53 -5.54
CA ASP A 54 9.56 11.86 -6.62
C ASP A 54 8.68 10.68 -6.98
N ALA A 55 9.25 9.46 -7.02
CA ALA A 55 8.51 8.24 -7.28
C ALA A 55 7.57 7.86 -6.12
N LEU A 56 7.89 8.25 -4.89
CA LEU A 56 6.99 8.11 -3.75
C LEU A 56 5.83 9.11 -3.83
N LEU A 57 6.10 10.37 -4.16
CA LEU A 57 5.10 11.42 -4.22
C LEU A 57 4.06 11.15 -5.30
N ASN A 58 4.49 10.72 -6.50
CA ASN A 58 3.59 10.43 -7.63
C ASN A 58 3.01 9.00 -7.62
N GLY A 59 3.33 8.20 -6.60
CA GLY A 59 2.84 6.83 -6.43
C GLY A 59 3.50 5.77 -7.32
N GLU A 60 4.48 6.13 -8.15
CA GLU A 60 5.17 5.17 -9.02
C GLU A 60 5.97 4.13 -8.24
N ALA A 61 6.60 4.52 -7.14
CA ALA A 61 7.38 3.60 -6.31
C ALA A 61 6.50 2.46 -5.79
N VAL A 62 5.35 2.78 -5.22
CA VAL A 62 4.41 1.80 -4.65
C VAL A 62 3.80 0.93 -5.74
N THR A 63 3.33 1.52 -6.84
CA THR A 63 2.72 0.75 -7.95
C THR A 63 3.71 -0.19 -8.63
N SER A 64 4.95 0.25 -8.83
CA SER A 64 6.02 -0.57 -9.40
C SER A 64 6.41 -1.72 -8.47
N MET A 65 6.53 -1.44 -7.17
CA MET A 65 6.82 -2.43 -6.14
C MET A 65 5.73 -3.51 -6.07
N ILE A 66 4.45 -3.12 -6.07
CA ILE A 66 3.33 -4.07 -6.03
C ILE A 66 3.34 -4.94 -7.30
N LYS A 67 3.48 -4.36 -8.49
CA LYS A 67 3.60 -5.13 -9.74
C LYS A 67 4.76 -6.12 -9.73
N SER A 68 5.89 -5.74 -9.14
CA SER A 68 7.07 -6.59 -9.04
C SER A 68 6.88 -7.72 -8.02
N CYS A 69 6.28 -7.44 -6.87
CA CYS A 69 6.20 -8.36 -5.74
C CYS A 69 4.90 -9.17 -5.69
N VAL A 70 3.83 -8.69 -6.32
CA VAL A 70 2.50 -9.32 -6.32
C VAL A 70 2.00 -9.44 -7.77
N PRO A 71 2.49 -10.42 -8.55
CA PRO A 71 2.20 -10.52 -9.98
C PRO A 71 0.73 -10.73 -10.30
N GLY A 72 -0.09 -11.20 -9.35
CA GLY A 72 -1.54 -11.31 -9.49
C GLY A 72 -2.28 -9.97 -9.60
N ILE A 73 -1.60 -8.82 -9.37
CA ILE A 73 -2.20 -7.49 -9.48
C ILE A 73 -1.63 -6.75 -10.69
N GLN A 74 -2.45 -6.60 -11.74
CA GLN A 74 -2.04 -5.94 -12.97
C GLN A 74 -2.13 -4.42 -12.87
N ASN A 75 -3.14 -3.89 -12.18
CA ASN A 75 -3.37 -2.45 -12.05
C ASN A 75 -3.47 -1.98 -10.58
N PRO A 76 -2.32 -1.77 -9.89
CA PRO A 76 -2.31 -1.35 -8.49
C PRO A 76 -2.91 0.04 -8.23
N LYS A 77 -3.04 0.90 -9.24
CA LYS A 77 -3.61 2.24 -9.08
C LYS A 77 -5.11 2.21 -8.78
N GLU A 78 -5.81 1.19 -9.26
CA GLU A 78 -7.26 1.08 -9.17
C GLU A 78 -7.75 0.33 -7.92
N ILE A 79 -6.84 -0.19 -7.11
CA ILE A 79 -7.22 -0.89 -5.88
C ILE A 79 -7.39 0.08 -4.71
N PRO A 80 -8.23 -0.24 -3.73
CA PRO A 80 -8.41 0.57 -2.52
C PRO A 80 -7.12 0.74 -1.72
N ILE A 81 -6.98 1.88 -1.04
CA ILE A 81 -5.78 2.17 -0.23
C ILE A 81 -5.58 1.13 0.89
N THR A 82 -6.66 0.61 1.46
CA THR A 82 -6.59 -0.44 2.49
C THR A 82 -5.97 -1.74 1.99
N ASP A 83 -6.19 -2.07 0.70
CA ASP A 83 -5.54 -3.21 0.06
C ASP A 83 -4.05 -2.92 -0.17
N ILE A 84 -3.70 -1.68 -0.58
CA ILE A 84 -2.30 -1.23 -0.70
C ILE A 84 -1.57 -1.42 0.62
N ASP A 85 -2.12 -0.96 1.73
CA ASP A 85 -1.51 -1.09 3.07
C ASP A 85 -1.27 -2.56 3.44
N THR A 86 -2.25 -3.42 3.19
CA THR A 86 -2.14 -4.86 3.43
C THR A 86 -1.03 -5.49 2.59
N LEU A 87 -0.95 -5.11 1.30
CA LEU A 87 0.09 -5.61 0.39
C LEU A 87 1.48 -5.11 0.77
N LEU A 88 1.63 -3.85 1.18
CA LEU A 88 2.92 -3.31 1.63
C LEU A 88 3.43 -4.01 2.89
N ILE A 89 2.54 -4.31 3.86
CA ILE A 89 2.89 -5.12 5.03
C ILE A 89 3.33 -6.52 4.61
N ALA A 90 2.59 -7.18 3.71
CA ALA A 90 2.94 -8.50 3.22
C ALA A 90 4.28 -8.52 2.45
N ILE A 91 4.55 -7.51 1.61
CA ILE A 91 5.84 -7.34 0.91
C ILE A 91 6.98 -7.12 1.90
N LYS A 92 6.73 -6.34 2.96
CA LYS A 92 7.72 -6.11 4.02
C LYS A 92 8.05 -7.41 4.75
N ILE A 93 7.05 -8.23 5.09
CA ILE A 93 7.25 -9.55 5.69
C ILE A 93 8.06 -10.45 4.73
N ALA A 94 7.68 -10.50 3.45
CA ALA A 94 8.35 -11.30 2.44
C ALA A 94 9.83 -10.94 2.27
N THR A 95 10.19 -9.67 2.48
CA THR A 95 11.53 -9.13 2.23
C THR A 95 12.41 -9.18 3.47
N ASN A 96 11.90 -8.72 4.61
CA ASN A 96 12.69 -8.47 5.82
C ASN A 96 12.34 -9.39 7.00
N GLY A 97 11.31 -10.26 6.85
CA GLY A 97 10.78 -11.09 7.93
C GLY A 97 9.65 -10.43 8.70
N GLU A 98 9.15 -11.13 9.71
CA GLU A 98 7.91 -10.80 10.42
C GLU A 98 8.11 -9.72 11.49
N GLU A 99 9.29 -9.65 12.08
CA GLU A 99 9.58 -8.70 13.16
C GLU A 99 9.99 -7.33 12.61
N HIS A 100 9.40 -6.28 13.17
CA HIS A 100 9.70 -4.91 12.80
C HIS A 100 9.86 -4.02 14.02
N GLU A 101 10.99 -3.30 14.09
CA GLU A 101 11.21 -2.31 15.14
C GLU A 101 10.38 -1.05 14.83
N VAL A 102 9.61 -0.61 15.81
CA VAL A 102 8.84 0.63 15.76
C VAL A 102 9.29 1.56 16.87
N SER A 103 9.35 2.85 16.57
CA SER A 103 9.58 3.88 17.58
C SER A 103 8.45 4.89 17.58
N ALA A 104 8.03 5.31 18.76
CA ALA A 104 7.01 6.33 18.94
C ALA A 104 7.39 7.28 20.07
N LYS A 105 6.98 8.55 19.95
CA LYS A 105 7.11 9.51 21.06
C LYS A 105 5.88 9.45 21.95
N CYS A 106 6.09 9.32 23.25
CA CYS A 106 4.99 9.37 24.22
C CYS A 106 4.31 10.75 24.19
N PRO A 107 2.99 10.82 24.02
CA PRO A 107 2.28 12.11 23.96
C PRO A 107 2.30 12.87 25.30
N LYS A 108 2.57 12.19 26.43
CA LYS A 108 2.58 12.81 27.77
C LYS A 108 3.95 13.37 28.15
N CYS A 109 5.04 12.67 27.85
CA CYS A 109 6.38 13.03 28.31
C CYS A 109 7.40 13.23 27.17
N ALA A 110 6.99 13.07 25.90
CA ALA A 110 7.82 13.14 24.71
C ALA A 110 9.03 12.17 24.68
N SER A 111 9.13 11.25 25.64
CA SER A 111 10.16 10.21 25.62
C SER A 111 9.95 9.27 24.42
N GLU A 112 11.06 8.84 23.80
CA GLU A 112 11.03 7.86 22.75
C GLU A 112 10.85 6.45 23.35
N VAL A 113 9.86 5.72 22.86
CA VAL A 113 9.59 4.34 23.20
C VAL A 113 9.87 3.51 21.95
N ARG A 114 10.68 2.46 22.10
CA ARG A 114 10.95 1.49 21.03
C ARG A 114 10.35 0.15 21.40
N GLY A 115 9.82 -0.54 20.39
CA GLY A 115 9.23 -1.87 20.57
C GLY A 115 9.36 -2.69 19.29
N MET A 116 9.22 -4.01 19.44
CA MET A 116 9.12 -4.95 18.33
C MET A 116 7.66 -5.27 18.08
N VAL A 117 7.25 -5.25 16.83
CA VAL A 117 5.90 -5.62 16.38
C VAL A 117 6.03 -6.78 15.40
N ASN A 118 5.25 -7.84 15.61
CA ASN A 118 5.13 -8.89 14.62
C ASN A 118 4.09 -8.45 13.55
N LEU A 119 4.58 -8.21 12.35
CA LEU A 119 3.75 -7.74 11.24
C LEU A 119 2.71 -8.78 10.81
N ARG A 120 2.94 -10.07 11.07
CA ARG A 120 1.97 -11.13 10.78
C ARG A 120 0.71 -11.02 11.64
N ASP A 121 0.83 -10.50 12.87
CA ASP A 121 -0.31 -10.26 13.75
C ASP A 121 -1.13 -9.04 13.31
N VAL A 122 -0.55 -8.15 12.49
CA VAL A 122 -1.23 -6.97 11.96
C VAL A 122 -2.13 -7.33 10.77
N LEU A 123 -1.72 -8.26 9.91
CA LEU A 123 -2.48 -8.62 8.70
C LEU A 123 -3.96 -8.99 8.97
N PRO A 124 -4.29 -9.84 9.97
CA PRO A 124 -5.67 -10.21 10.24
C PRO A 124 -6.51 -9.10 10.86
N THR A 125 -5.92 -7.97 11.27
CA THR A 125 -6.66 -6.82 11.81
C THR A 125 -7.38 -6.02 10.72
N ALA A 126 -7.00 -6.20 9.46
CA ALA A 126 -7.64 -5.57 8.32
C ALA A 126 -9.08 -6.08 8.19
N LYS A 127 -10.04 -5.14 8.24
CA LYS A 127 -11.47 -5.46 8.09
C LYS A 127 -11.80 -5.68 6.63
N LEU A 128 -12.74 -6.60 6.38
CA LEU A 128 -13.31 -6.78 5.04
C LEU A 128 -13.88 -5.46 4.52
N LEU A 129 -13.63 -5.21 3.25
CA LEU A 129 -14.05 -4.01 2.57
C LEU A 129 -15.23 -4.33 1.65
N GLU A 130 -16.34 -3.63 1.85
CA GLU A 130 -17.51 -3.73 0.97
C GLU A 130 -17.37 -2.79 -0.23
N ALA A 131 -18.05 -3.13 -1.32
CA ALA A 131 -17.99 -2.32 -2.54
C ALA A 131 -18.64 -0.94 -2.36
N GLU A 132 -19.67 -0.84 -1.52
CA GLU A 132 -20.42 0.39 -1.27
C GLU A 132 -20.92 0.42 0.18
N TYR A 133 -20.94 1.63 0.76
CA TYR A 133 -21.48 1.88 2.11
C TYR A 133 -22.63 2.88 2.03
N PRO A 134 -23.86 2.52 2.40
CA PRO A 134 -24.96 3.46 2.44
C PRO A 134 -24.82 4.41 3.63
N VAL A 135 -24.82 5.72 3.38
CA VAL A 135 -24.81 6.77 4.40
C VAL A 135 -26.06 7.63 4.27
N LYS A 136 -26.85 7.70 5.34
CA LYS A 136 -28.05 8.53 5.40
C LYS A 136 -27.67 9.92 5.90
N LEU A 137 -27.90 10.95 5.09
CA LEU A 137 -27.69 12.34 5.44
C LEU A 137 -28.85 12.88 6.30
N ASP A 138 -28.62 13.94 7.05
CA ASP A 138 -29.64 14.63 7.89
C ASP A 138 -30.82 15.15 7.06
N THR A 139 -30.60 15.40 5.76
CA THR A 139 -31.65 15.78 4.80
C THR A 139 -32.58 14.63 4.42
N GLY A 140 -32.34 13.39 4.91
CA GLY A 140 -33.10 12.20 4.56
C GLY A 140 -32.65 11.50 3.28
N VAL A 141 -31.71 12.06 2.54
CA VAL A 141 -31.12 11.46 1.33
C VAL A 141 -30.11 10.38 1.72
N THR A 142 -30.15 9.23 1.05
CA THR A 142 -29.14 8.18 1.19
C THR A 142 -28.13 8.32 0.06
N VAL A 143 -26.84 8.46 0.41
CA VAL A 143 -25.71 8.45 -0.52
C VAL A 143 -24.92 7.16 -0.34
N TYR A 144 -24.37 6.64 -1.43
CA TYR A 144 -23.51 5.46 -1.42
C TYR A 144 -22.06 5.88 -1.55
N VAL A 145 -21.26 5.60 -0.52
CA VAL A 145 -19.84 5.94 -0.46
C VAL A 145 -19.05 4.71 -0.86
N LYS A 146 -18.06 4.89 -1.74
CA LYS A 146 -17.13 3.85 -2.16
C LYS A 146 -15.75 4.09 -1.55
N PRO A 147 -14.98 3.02 -1.28
CA PRO A 147 -13.58 3.16 -0.93
C PRO A 147 -12.83 3.91 -2.03
N TYR A 148 -11.96 4.84 -1.63
CA TYR A 148 -11.11 5.55 -2.59
C TYR A 148 -9.92 4.69 -3.01
N THR A 149 -9.49 4.85 -4.27
CA THR A 149 -8.39 4.11 -4.86
C THR A 149 -7.05 4.78 -4.60
N TYR A 150 -5.96 4.06 -4.86
CA TYR A 150 -4.63 4.61 -4.73
C TYR A 150 -4.36 5.76 -5.71
N SER A 151 -4.95 5.73 -6.93
CA SER A 151 -4.86 6.87 -7.87
C SER A 151 -5.48 8.13 -7.28
N MET A 152 -6.69 8.04 -6.71
CA MET A 152 -7.35 9.18 -6.08
C MET A 152 -6.53 9.77 -4.93
N GLN A 153 -5.91 8.92 -4.09
CA GLN A 153 -5.04 9.40 -3.03
C GLN A 153 -3.82 10.15 -3.58
N THR A 154 -3.18 9.57 -4.61
CA THR A 154 -1.98 10.16 -5.23
C THR A 154 -2.30 11.51 -5.87
N GLU A 155 -3.42 11.59 -6.60
CA GLU A 155 -3.88 12.86 -7.20
C GLU A 155 -4.17 13.94 -6.15
N ALA A 156 -4.85 13.56 -5.06
CA ALA A 156 -5.11 14.48 -3.96
C ALA A 156 -3.81 14.95 -3.27
N ALA A 157 -2.84 14.06 -3.08
CA ALA A 157 -1.54 14.41 -2.50
C ALA A 157 -0.75 15.37 -3.41
N LEU A 158 -0.74 15.14 -4.72
CA LEU A 158 -0.10 16.03 -5.69
C LEU A 158 -0.76 17.42 -5.71
N ALA A 159 -2.09 17.48 -5.74
CA ALA A 159 -2.83 18.74 -5.69
C ALA A 159 -2.51 19.55 -4.42
N ALA A 160 -2.52 18.90 -3.25
CA ALA A 160 -2.18 19.54 -1.98
C ALA A 160 -0.70 20.01 -1.94
N PHE A 161 0.20 19.28 -2.56
CA PHE A 161 1.61 19.68 -2.69
C PHE A 161 1.76 20.94 -3.54
N ASP A 162 1.10 21.00 -4.70
CA ASP A 162 1.14 22.14 -5.61
C ASP A 162 0.50 23.40 -4.98
N GLU A 163 -0.61 23.26 -4.27
CA GLU A 163 -1.22 24.36 -3.49
C GLU A 163 -0.28 24.89 -2.43
N THR A 164 0.36 24.00 -1.66
CA THR A 164 1.32 24.39 -0.62
C THR A 164 2.50 25.15 -1.20
N LYS A 165 3.05 24.66 -2.33
CA LYS A 165 4.14 25.34 -3.04
C LYS A 165 3.73 26.73 -3.54
N THR A 166 2.53 26.87 -4.07
CA THR A 166 1.99 28.16 -4.53
C THR A 166 1.85 29.14 -3.38
N LEU A 167 1.29 28.71 -2.23
CA LEU A 167 1.15 29.53 -1.04
C LEU A 167 2.51 29.98 -0.48
N GLN A 168 3.52 29.11 -0.46
CA GLN A 168 4.88 29.45 -0.03
C GLN A 168 5.54 30.49 -0.95
N ASN A 169 5.33 30.41 -2.26
CA ASN A 169 5.85 31.39 -3.20
C ASN A 169 5.19 32.76 -3.01
N LEU A 170 3.86 32.78 -2.83
CA LEU A 170 3.11 34.03 -2.57
C LEU A 170 3.50 34.69 -1.23
N SER A 171 3.83 33.91 -0.21
CA SER A 171 4.30 34.49 1.07
C SER A 171 5.70 35.09 0.94
N ARG A 172 6.61 34.46 0.16
CA ARG A 172 7.96 35.00 -0.09
C ARG A 172 7.96 36.30 -0.90
N GLU A 173 7.00 36.45 -1.84
CA GLU A 173 6.86 37.71 -2.61
C GLU A 173 6.31 38.89 -1.78
N LYS A 174 5.65 38.62 -0.64
CA LYS A 174 5.16 39.68 0.27
C LYS A 174 6.21 40.16 1.28
N ASP A 175 7.30 39.41 1.46
CA ASP A 175 8.38 39.75 2.37
C ASP A 175 9.54 40.52 1.68
N ILE A 176 9.36 40.94 0.41
CA ILE A 176 10.25 41.82 -0.37
C ILE A 176 9.58 43.17 -0.56
#